data_6309531ddc7581036e1c8018dd39f7fc
#
_entry.id   6309531ddc7581036e1c8018dd39f7fc
#
_cell.length_a   1.000
_cell.length_b   1.000
_cell.length_c   1.000
_cell.angle_alpha   90.00
_cell.angle_beta   90.00
_cell.angle_gamma   90.00
#
_symmetry.space_group_name_H-M   'P 1'
#
loop_
_entity.id
_entity.type
_entity.pdbx_description
1 polymer ?
#
loop_
_entity_poly.entity_id
_entity_poly.type
_entity_poly.pdbx_seq_one_letter_code
_entity_poly.pdbx_strand_id
1 'polypeptide(L)'
;MFFGSDGVIKIPFDNFVLAENVCTAALIFIMFYGGFGTKWKAAKPVAAKAVLMSTVGVVMTAFLVGLFCHFVIGINFQESLLIGALVGSTDAASVFSILRSKRLNLKYHTASLLEVESGSNDPCAYMLTMIMLSIIGGDSMTVPHLIYLVFAQIVYGAVTGVIAAVVTGFIMKKVSFATQGFDTIFVFAMVLLAYAVPSEIGGNGYLSVYIFGIILGNMELNHKKPMVNFFDGLTGLMQMLLFFL
;
A
#
# COMPACT_ATOMS: atom_id res chain seq x y z
N MET A 1 13.47 -19.77 8.45
CA MET A 1 13.62 -21.20 8.75
C MET A 1 14.72 -21.51 9.76
N PHE A 2 15.85 -20.81 9.83
CA PHE A 2 16.86 -21.02 10.87
C PHE A 2 16.46 -20.45 12.24
N PHE A 3 15.71 -19.35 12.27
CA PHE A 3 15.40 -18.57 13.48
C PHE A 3 13.98 -18.79 14.02
N GLY A 4 13.06 -19.37 13.26
CA GLY A 4 11.67 -19.58 13.69
C GLY A 4 11.52 -20.67 14.75
N SER A 5 10.31 -20.82 15.32
CA SER A 5 9.95 -21.80 16.34
C SER A 5 10.33 -23.25 15.97
N ASP A 6 10.27 -23.58 14.68
CA ASP A 6 10.66 -24.88 14.13
C ASP A 6 12.08 -24.91 13.58
N GLY A 7 12.82 -23.81 13.72
CA GLY A 7 14.20 -23.68 13.24
C GLY A 7 15.23 -24.24 14.23
N VAL A 8 16.53 -24.18 13.82
CA VAL A 8 17.65 -24.68 14.64
C VAL A 8 17.80 -23.89 15.94
N ILE A 9 17.51 -22.59 15.93
CA ILE A 9 17.70 -21.69 17.09
C ILE A 9 16.41 -21.60 17.94
N LYS A 10 15.27 -22.04 17.41
CA LYS A 10 13.97 -22.12 18.14
C LYS A 10 13.60 -20.82 18.86
N ILE A 11 13.66 -19.68 18.17
CA ILE A 11 13.16 -18.42 18.72
C ILE A 11 11.63 -18.41 18.53
N PRO A 12 10.82 -18.49 19.60
CA PRO A 12 9.37 -18.40 19.48
C PRO A 12 9.01 -16.96 19.12
N PHE A 13 8.22 -16.79 18.07
CA PHE A 13 7.62 -15.51 17.69
C PHE A 13 6.11 -15.68 17.63
N ASP A 14 5.45 -15.49 18.78
CA ASP A 14 4.02 -15.72 18.96
C ASP A 14 3.24 -14.41 19.19
N ASN A 15 3.90 -13.25 19.04
CA ASN A 15 3.26 -11.96 19.25
C ASN A 15 2.71 -11.40 17.94
N PHE A 16 1.49 -11.84 17.58
CA PHE A 16 0.80 -11.39 16.36
C PHE A 16 0.50 -9.90 16.35
N VAL A 17 0.26 -9.27 17.52
CA VAL A 17 0.04 -7.82 17.61
C VAL A 17 1.32 -7.04 17.23
N LEU A 18 2.48 -7.51 17.70
CA LEU A 18 3.75 -6.91 17.28
C LEU A 18 3.99 -7.10 15.78
N ALA A 19 3.70 -8.30 15.25
CA ALA A 19 3.82 -8.57 13.82
C ALA A 19 2.93 -7.64 13.01
N GLU A 20 1.66 -7.49 13.38
CA GLU A 20 0.70 -6.59 12.74
C GLU A 20 1.21 -5.14 12.73
N ASN A 21 1.67 -4.63 13.86
CA ASN A 21 2.18 -3.26 13.96
C ASN A 21 3.43 -3.04 13.09
N VAL A 22 4.35 -4.00 13.07
CA VAL A 22 5.55 -3.92 12.22
C VAL A 22 5.19 -4.01 10.75
N CYS A 23 4.31 -4.92 10.37
CA CYS A 23 3.81 -5.04 8.99
C CYS A 23 3.10 -3.77 8.54
N THR A 24 2.24 -3.21 9.39
CA THR A 24 1.51 -1.95 9.11
C THR A 24 2.49 -0.80 8.90
N ALA A 25 3.45 -0.61 9.81
CA ALA A 25 4.45 0.44 9.69
C ALA A 25 5.30 0.26 8.42
N ALA A 26 5.72 -0.96 8.12
CA ALA A 26 6.49 -1.28 6.94
C ALA A 26 5.71 -0.94 5.65
N LEU A 27 4.46 -1.37 5.57
CA LEU A 27 3.62 -1.16 4.39
C LEU A 27 3.32 0.33 4.16
N ILE A 28 3.11 1.13 5.23
CA ILE A 28 2.94 2.59 5.13
C ILE A 28 4.11 3.22 4.37
N PHE A 29 5.35 2.92 4.75
CA PHE A 29 6.52 3.54 4.12
C PHE A 29 6.81 3.00 2.72
N ILE A 30 6.57 1.71 2.49
CA ILE A 30 6.68 1.09 1.16
C ILE A 30 5.69 1.75 0.19
N MET A 31 4.43 1.91 0.60
CA MET A 31 3.38 2.53 -0.20
C MET A 31 3.67 4.00 -0.48
N PHE A 32 4.11 4.75 0.54
CA PHE A 32 4.51 6.15 0.36
C PHE A 32 5.65 6.27 -0.66
N TYR A 33 6.72 5.53 -0.48
CA TYR A 33 7.89 5.61 -1.35
C TYR A 33 7.58 5.13 -2.78
N GLY A 34 6.76 4.10 -2.92
CA GLY A 34 6.22 3.66 -4.20
C GLY A 34 5.52 4.77 -4.95
N GLY A 35 4.56 5.43 -4.29
CA GLY A 35 3.85 6.60 -4.82
C GLY A 35 4.79 7.78 -5.10
N PHE A 36 5.68 8.12 -4.15
CA PHE A 36 6.61 9.25 -4.24
C PHE A 36 7.57 9.14 -5.43
N GLY A 37 7.95 7.92 -5.80
CA GLY A 37 8.79 7.66 -6.97
C GLY A 37 8.04 7.61 -8.30
N THR A 38 6.71 7.53 -8.30
CA THR A 38 5.88 7.41 -9.51
C THR A 38 5.82 8.74 -10.27
N LYS A 39 6.30 8.74 -11.51
CA LYS A 39 6.27 9.92 -12.39
C LYS A 39 4.90 10.07 -13.03
N TRP A 40 4.08 10.98 -12.53
CA TRP A 40 2.70 11.18 -12.98
C TRP A 40 2.57 11.44 -14.49
N LYS A 41 3.49 12.21 -15.09
CA LYS A 41 3.49 12.47 -16.54
C LYS A 41 3.59 11.18 -17.36
N ALA A 42 4.34 10.19 -16.90
CA ALA A 42 4.49 8.90 -17.56
C ALA A 42 3.34 7.93 -17.20
N ALA A 43 2.80 8.01 -16.01
CA ALA A 43 1.72 7.17 -15.51
C ALA A 43 0.33 7.58 -16.04
N LYS A 44 0.08 8.88 -16.23
CA LYS A 44 -1.22 9.42 -16.65
C LYS A 44 -1.86 8.71 -17.86
N PRO A 45 -1.15 8.41 -18.97
CA PRO A 45 -1.76 7.74 -20.13
C PRO A 45 -2.25 6.31 -19.84
N VAL A 46 -1.69 5.65 -18.83
CA VAL A 46 -1.97 4.25 -18.47
C VAL A 46 -2.72 4.12 -17.15
N ALA A 47 -2.90 5.21 -16.40
CA ALA A 47 -3.48 5.21 -15.06
C ALA A 47 -4.87 4.56 -15.00
N ALA A 48 -5.76 4.87 -15.95
CA ALA A 48 -7.08 4.25 -15.98
C ALA A 48 -7.04 2.73 -16.18
N LYS A 49 -6.12 2.25 -17.05
CA LYS A 49 -5.92 0.81 -17.27
C LYS A 49 -5.30 0.15 -16.05
N ALA A 50 -4.32 0.79 -15.42
CA ALA A 50 -3.68 0.30 -14.21
C ALA A 50 -4.70 0.18 -13.05
N VAL A 51 -5.52 1.21 -12.82
CA VAL A 51 -6.58 1.18 -11.80
C VAL A 51 -7.62 0.10 -12.10
N LEU A 52 -8.00 -0.09 -13.36
CA LEU A 52 -8.92 -1.18 -13.72
C LEU A 52 -8.30 -2.54 -13.42
N MET A 53 -7.03 -2.75 -13.74
CA MET A 53 -6.34 -4.00 -13.46
C MET A 53 -6.15 -4.23 -11.96
N SER A 54 -5.80 -3.22 -11.19
CA SER A 54 -5.63 -3.31 -9.74
C SER A 54 -6.95 -3.45 -8.96
N THR A 55 -8.09 -3.17 -9.55
CA THR A 55 -9.41 -3.36 -8.91
C THR A 55 -10.11 -4.61 -9.41
N VAL A 56 -10.51 -4.64 -10.67
CA VAL A 56 -11.20 -5.79 -11.27
C VAL A 56 -10.27 -7.01 -11.32
N GLY A 57 -8.97 -6.84 -11.61
CA GLY A 57 -8.00 -7.90 -11.60
C GLY A 57 -7.87 -8.57 -10.23
N VAL A 58 -7.75 -7.78 -9.15
CA VAL A 58 -7.70 -8.29 -7.77
C VAL A 58 -8.97 -9.09 -7.42
N VAL A 59 -10.15 -8.53 -7.73
CA VAL A 59 -11.44 -9.24 -7.47
C VAL A 59 -11.53 -10.54 -8.26
N MET A 60 -11.15 -10.52 -9.55
CA MET A 60 -11.13 -11.75 -10.37
C MET A 60 -10.14 -12.78 -9.84
N THR A 61 -8.93 -12.37 -9.47
CA THR A 61 -7.92 -13.26 -8.89
C THR A 61 -8.42 -13.85 -7.59
N ALA A 62 -8.96 -13.03 -6.69
CA ALA A 62 -9.53 -13.48 -5.43
C ALA A 62 -10.65 -14.51 -5.64
N PHE A 63 -11.54 -14.26 -6.61
CA PHE A 63 -12.64 -15.16 -6.93
C PHE A 63 -12.13 -16.49 -7.53
N LEU A 64 -11.22 -16.45 -8.50
CA LEU A 64 -10.68 -17.67 -9.14
C LEU A 64 -9.87 -18.52 -8.15
N VAL A 65 -9.01 -17.89 -7.35
CA VAL A 65 -8.25 -18.59 -6.30
C VAL A 65 -9.20 -19.12 -5.22
N GLY A 66 -10.20 -18.34 -4.83
CA GLY A 66 -11.24 -18.78 -3.89
C GLY A 66 -12.02 -20.00 -4.41
N LEU A 67 -12.43 -20.01 -5.66
CA LEU A 67 -13.09 -21.18 -6.28
C LEU A 67 -12.17 -22.40 -6.28
N PHE A 68 -10.90 -22.21 -6.64
CA PHE A 68 -9.91 -23.31 -6.59
C PHE A 68 -9.77 -23.88 -5.18
N CYS A 69 -9.62 -23.03 -4.15
CA CYS A 69 -9.51 -23.47 -2.77
C CYS A 69 -10.78 -24.20 -2.31
N HIS A 70 -11.96 -23.72 -2.70
CA HIS A 70 -13.22 -24.35 -2.34
C HIS A 70 -13.42 -25.71 -3.00
N PHE A 71 -13.27 -25.80 -4.33
CA PHE A 71 -13.60 -27.03 -5.07
C PHE A 71 -12.47 -28.06 -5.08
N VAL A 72 -11.20 -27.63 -5.02
CA VAL A 72 -10.05 -28.55 -5.12
C VAL A 72 -9.52 -28.91 -3.72
N ILE A 73 -9.41 -27.92 -2.83
CA ILE A 73 -8.85 -28.13 -1.48
C ILE A 73 -9.95 -28.52 -0.48
N GLY A 74 -11.22 -28.11 -0.74
CA GLY A 74 -12.36 -28.44 0.11
C GLY A 74 -12.54 -27.50 1.32
N ILE A 75 -11.97 -26.29 1.26
CA ILE A 75 -12.12 -25.26 2.31
C ILE A 75 -13.51 -24.61 2.22
N ASN A 76 -14.02 -24.08 3.34
CA ASN A 76 -15.27 -23.33 3.36
C ASN A 76 -15.21 -22.15 2.35
N PHE A 77 -16.32 -21.86 1.67
CA PHE A 77 -16.37 -20.85 0.61
C PHE A 77 -15.92 -19.46 1.06
N GLN A 78 -16.32 -19.01 2.25
CA GLN A 78 -15.94 -17.70 2.79
C GLN A 78 -14.44 -17.62 3.09
N GLU A 79 -13.88 -18.66 3.72
CA GLU A 79 -12.43 -18.75 3.99
C GLU A 79 -11.62 -18.86 2.69
N SER A 80 -12.15 -19.58 1.70
CA SER A 80 -11.53 -19.70 0.38
C SER A 80 -11.43 -18.33 -0.33
N LEU A 81 -12.50 -17.52 -0.25
CA LEU A 81 -12.48 -16.15 -0.79
C LEU A 81 -11.52 -15.24 -0.01
N LEU A 82 -11.41 -15.41 1.30
CA LEU A 82 -10.41 -14.69 2.11
C LEU A 82 -8.98 -15.02 1.67
N ILE A 83 -8.67 -16.31 1.47
CA ILE A 83 -7.36 -16.72 0.92
C ILE A 83 -7.13 -16.09 -0.45
N GLY A 84 -8.15 -16.09 -1.31
CA GLY A 84 -8.09 -15.44 -2.62
C GLY A 84 -7.83 -13.94 -2.53
N ALA A 85 -8.44 -13.24 -1.59
CA ALA A 85 -8.22 -11.81 -1.36
C ALA A 85 -6.78 -11.51 -0.90
N LEU A 86 -6.23 -12.33 0.00
CA LEU A 86 -4.86 -12.21 0.50
C LEU A 86 -3.82 -12.42 -0.62
N VAL A 87 -4.06 -13.36 -1.52
CA VAL A 87 -3.14 -13.68 -2.63
C VAL A 87 -3.34 -12.75 -3.83
N GLY A 88 -4.42 -11.98 -3.85
CA GLY A 88 -4.79 -11.11 -4.97
C GLY A 88 -3.86 -9.89 -5.17
N SER A 89 -3.04 -9.54 -4.19
CA SER A 89 -2.05 -8.46 -4.30
C SER A 89 -0.73 -8.97 -4.91
N THR A 90 -0.07 -8.10 -5.68
CA THR A 90 1.28 -8.32 -6.21
C THR A 90 2.29 -7.52 -5.38
N ASP A 91 3.54 -7.99 -5.28
CA ASP A 91 4.58 -7.30 -4.51
C ASP A 91 5.06 -6.02 -5.23
N ALA A 92 4.48 -4.89 -4.84
CA ALA A 92 4.84 -3.57 -5.35
C ALA A 92 6.33 -3.24 -5.12
N ALA A 93 6.89 -3.65 -3.99
CA ALA A 93 8.27 -3.35 -3.64
C ALA A 93 9.26 -4.01 -4.59
N SER A 94 9.07 -5.29 -4.92
CA SER A 94 9.88 -6.02 -5.90
C SER A 94 9.73 -5.42 -7.29
N VAL A 95 8.51 -5.08 -7.71
CA VAL A 95 8.26 -4.44 -9.01
C VAL A 95 9.02 -3.12 -9.11
N PHE A 96 8.90 -2.23 -8.10
CA PHE A 96 9.60 -0.95 -8.10
C PHE A 96 11.12 -1.13 -8.09
N SER A 97 11.63 -2.04 -7.27
CA SER A 97 13.07 -2.28 -7.16
C SER A 97 13.66 -2.78 -8.49
N ILE A 98 13.01 -3.73 -9.15
CA ILE A 98 13.47 -4.29 -10.43
C ILE A 98 13.41 -3.25 -11.54
N LEU A 99 12.29 -2.52 -11.66
CA LEU A 99 12.12 -1.51 -12.72
C LEU A 99 13.13 -0.37 -12.59
N ARG A 100 13.38 0.09 -11.35
CA ARG A 100 14.28 1.22 -11.08
C ARG A 100 15.75 0.82 -11.13
N SER A 101 16.16 -0.29 -10.51
CA SER A 101 17.55 -0.74 -10.47
C SER A 101 18.08 -1.06 -11.86
N LYS A 102 17.28 -1.70 -12.71
CA LYS A 102 17.64 -2.07 -14.08
C LYS A 102 17.33 -0.98 -15.11
N ARG A 103 16.75 0.17 -14.68
CA ARG A 103 16.34 1.27 -15.58
C ARG A 103 15.56 0.77 -16.79
N LEU A 104 14.66 -0.20 -16.57
CA LEU A 104 13.92 -0.84 -17.65
C LEU A 104 12.94 0.16 -18.27
N ASN A 105 13.13 0.44 -19.55
CA ASN A 105 12.20 1.24 -20.34
C ASN A 105 11.40 0.29 -21.24
N LEU A 106 10.25 -0.16 -20.71
CA LEU A 106 9.37 -1.07 -21.42
C LEU A 106 8.50 -0.30 -22.44
N LYS A 107 8.21 -0.94 -23.58
CA LYS A 107 7.36 -0.37 -24.63
C LYS A 107 5.97 -0.01 -24.10
N TYR A 108 5.32 0.96 -24.72
CA TYR A 108 3.93 1.37 -24.44
C TYR A 108 3.66 1.81 -22.99
N HIS A 109 4.65 2.38 -22.31
CA HIS A 109 4.55 2.79 -20.91
C HIS A 109 4.25 1.64 -19.92
N THR A 110 4.58 0.40 -20.29
CA THR A 110 4.29 -0.79 -19.46
C THR A 110 4.96 -0.71 -18.10
N ALA A 111 6.16 -0.13 -18.00
CA ALA A 111 6.81 0.07 -16.69
C ALA A 111 5.95 0.95 -15.77
N SER A 112 5.46 2.08 -16.27
CA SER A 112 4.58 2.97 -15.48
C SER A 112 3.21 2.33 -15.21
N LEU A 113 2.70 1.48 -16.10
CA LEU A 113 1.49 0.72 -15.87
C LEU A 113 1.67 -0.26 -14.71
N LEU A 114 2.75 -1.03 -14.70
CA LEU A 114 3.07 -1.96 -13.63
C LEU A 114 3.32 -1.25 -12.29
N GLU A 115 4.01 -0.10 -12.30
CA GLU A 115 4.21 0.70 -11.08
C GLU A 115 2.87 1.16 -10.48
N VAL A 116 1.95 1.67 -11.29
CA VAL A 116 0.65 2.14 -10.79
C VAL A 116 -0.26 0.98 -10.42
N GLU A 117 -0.28 -0.08 -11.21
CA GLU A 117 -1.07 -1.28 -10.93
C GLU A 117 -0.64 -1.90 -9.60
N SER A 118 0.65 -2.18 -9.43
CA SER A 118 1.19 -2.84 -8.25
C SER A 118 1.06 -1.99 -6.98
N GLY A 119 1.16 -0.64 -7.09
CA GLY A 119 0.93 0.24 -5.95
C GLY A 119 -0.54 0.46 -5.61
N SER A 120 -1.46 0.19 -6.56
CA SER A 120 -2.91 0.37 -6.33
C SER A 120 -3.61 -0.94 -5.93
N ASN A 121 -3.02 -2.10 -6.22
CA ASN A 121 -3.65 -3.38 -5.89
C ASN A 121 -3.58 -3.71 -4.39
N ASP A 122 -2.53 -3.28 -3.67
CA ASP A 122 -2.41 -3.47 -2.22
C ASP A 122 -3.59 -2.86 -1.45
N PRO A 123 -3.95 -1.56 -1.63
CA PRO A 123 -5.16 -1.00 -1.03
C PRO A 123 -6.45 -1.75 -1.38
N CYS A 124 -6.55 -2.26 -2.63
CA CYS A 124 -7.73 -3.01 -3.08
C CYS A 124 -7.81 -4.40 -2.42
N ALA A 125 -6.70 -5.12 -2.36
CA ALA A 125 -6.62 -6.42 -1.70
C ALA A 125 -6.87 -6.30 -0.19
N TYR A 126 -6.29 -5.28 0.46
CA TYR A 126 -6.57 -4.97 1.86
C TYR A 126 -8.06 -4.72 2.11
N MET A 127 -8.69 -3.86 1.29
CA MET A 127 -10.13 -3.57 1.39
C MET A 127 -10.96 -4.85 1.24
N LEU A 128 -10.66 -5.68 0.26
CA LEU A 128 -11.37 -6.94 0.02
C LEU A 128 -11.18 -7.91 1.20
N THR A 129 -9.97 -8.00 1.74
CA THR A 129 -9.66 -8.81 2.94
C THR A 129 -10.46 -8.36 4.14
N MET A 130 -10.55 -7.05 4.42
CA MET A 130 -11.33 -6.50 5.53
C MET A 130 -12.82 -6.78 5.38
N ILE A 131 -13.37 -6.70 4.17
CA ILE A 131 -14.76 -7.06 3.87
C ILE A 131 -15.00 -8.55 4.16
N MET A 132 -14.09 -9.42 3.71
CA MET A 132 -14.22 -10.87 3.95
C MET A 132 -14.12 -11.22 5.43
N LEU A 133 -13.21 -10.58 6.18
CA LEU A 133 -13.10 -10.76 7.63
C LEU A 133 -14.38 -10.34 8.37
N SER A 134 -14.98 -9.22 8.00
CA SER A 134 -16.24 -8.76 8.58
C SER A 134 -17.40 -9.75 8.29
N ILE A 135 -17.46 -10.29 7.07
CA ILE A 135 -18.47 -11.31 6.71
C ILE A 135 -18.28 -12.59 7.54
N ILE A 136 -17.04 -13.06 7.70
CA ILE A 136 -16.71 -14.27 8.49
C ILE A 136 -16.96 -14.01 9.98
N GLY A 137 -16.70 -12.79 10.47
CA GLY A 137 -16.94 -12.38 11.86
C GLY A 137 -18.42 -12.36 12.29
N GLY A 138 -19.34 -12.58 11.35
CA GLY A 138 -20.77 -12.66 11.62
C GLY A 138 -21.50 -11.32 11.66
N ASP A 139 -20.83 -10.26 11.20
CA ASP A 139 -21.50 -8.97 11.00
C ASP A 139 -22.62 -9.16 9.96
N SER A 140 -23.85 -8.83 10.34
CA SER A 140 -25.01 -8.86 9.44
C SER A 140 -24.88 -7.75 8.40
N MET A 141 -24.01 -7.95 7.41
CA MET A 141 -23.76 -6.96 6.37
C MET A 141 -24.89 -6.95 5.35
N THR A 142 -25.64 -5.87 5.37
CA THR A 142 -26.59 -5.58 4.28
C THR A 142 -25.82 -5.07 3.06
N VAL A 143 -26.33 -5.34 1.86
CA VAL A 143 -25.72 -4.85 0.61
C VAL A 143 -25.47 -3.33 0.62
N PRO A 144 -26.40 -2.46 1.10
CA PRO A 144 -26.13 -1.04 1.22
C PRO A 144 -24.95 -0.71 2.14
N HIS A 145 -24.77 -1.45 3.22
CA HIS A 145 -23.65 -1.25 4.14
C HIS A 145 -22.31 -1.62 3.50
N LEU A 146 -22.25 -2.70 2.73
CA LEU A 146 -21.06 -3.06 1.96
C LEU A 146 -20.68 -1.98 0.92
N ILE A 147 -21.67 -1.46 0.20
CA ILE A 147 -21.45 -0.38 -0.76
C ILE A 147 -20.91 0.87 -0.05
N TYR A 148 -21.49 1.21 1.11
CA TYR A 148 -21.01 2.33 1.92
C TYR A 148 -19.56 2.13 2.39
N LEU A 149 -19.20 0.94 2.87
CA LEU A 149 -17.83 0.63 3.31
C LEU A 149 -16.82 0.80 2.16
N VAL A 150 -17.11 0.23 0.99
CA VAL A 150 -16.24 0.39 -0.19
C VAL A 150 -16.11 1.86 -0.57
N PHE A 151 -17.23 2.58 -0.60
CA PHE A 151 -17.25 4.01 -0.90
C PHE A 151 -16.44 4.82 0.11
N ALA A 152 -16.66 4.57 1.41
CA ALA A 152 -15.97 5.27 2.50
C ALA A 152 -14.45 5.02 2.43
N GLN A 153 -14.02 3.78 2.27
CA GLN A 153 -12.60 3.44 2.16
C GLN A 153 -11.93 4.16 0.98
N ILE A 154 -12.55 4.19 -0.18
CA ILE A 154 -11.99 4.84 -1.37
C ILE A 154 -12.02 6.37 -1.21
N VAL A 155 -13.17 6.94 -0.89
CA VAL A 155 -13.35 8.40 -0.88
C VAL A 155 -12.59 9.05 0.27
N TYR A 156 -12.73 8.53 1.50
CA TYR A 156 -12.02 9.11 2.65
C TYR A 156 -10.51 8.90 2.52
N GLY A 157 -10.08 7.74 2.05
CA GLY A 157 -8.66 7.49 1.76
C GLY A 157 -8.11 8.47 0.71
N ALA A 158 -8.80 8.63 -0.42
CA ALA A 158 -8.34 9.52 -1.48
C ALA A 158 -8.34 11.00 -1.06
N VAL A 159 -9.41 11.46 -0.44
CA VAL A 159 -9.54 12.88 -0.01
C VAL A 159 -8.50 13.23 1.03
N THR A 160 -8.31 12.40 2.04
CA THR A 160 -7.30 12.64 3.08
C THR A 160 -5.89 12.62 2.52
N GLY A 161 -5.57 11.71 1.59
CA GLY A 161 -4.27 11.66 0.91
C GLY A 161 -3.99 12.93 0.10
N VAL A 162 -4.99 13.45 -0.62
CA VAL A 162 -4.88 14.72 -1.37
C VAL A 162 -4.67 15.88 -0.40
N ILE A 163 -5.48 15.98 0.67
CA ILE A 163 -5.36 17.06 1.66
C ILE A 163 -3.98 17.02 2.32
N ALA A 164 -3.52 15.85 2.76
CA ALA A 164 -2.19 15.69 3.35
C ALA A 164 -1.08 16.16 2.40
N ALA A 165 -1.16 15.81 1.10
CA ALA A 165 -0.19 16.22 0.11
C ALA A 165 -0.17 17.72 -0.13
N VAL A 166 -1.35 18.34 -0.24
CA VAL A 166 -1.47 19.79 -0.46
C VAL A 166 -0.97 20.57 0.75
N VAL A 167 -1.37 20.17 1.95
CA VAL A 167 -0.93 20.80 3.22
C VAL A 167 0.59 20.68 3.38
N THR A 168 1.13 19.46 3.21
CA THR A 168 2.58 19.23 3.31
C THR A 168 3.34 20.04 2.28
N GLY A 169 2.92 20.00 1.03
CA GLY A 169 3.57 20.76 -0.05
C GLY A 169 3.51 22.27 0.16
N PHE A 170 2.39 22.79 0.68
CA PHE A 170 2.24 24.20 1.03
C PHE A 170 3.19 24.63 2.16
N ILE A 171 3.25 23.84 3.25
CA ILE A 171 4.14 24.10 4.38
C ILE A 171 5.59 24.07 3.94
N MET A 172 6.00 23.06 3.18
CA MET A 172 7.38 22.91 2.70
C MET A 172 7.83 24.02 1.74
N LYS A 173 6.90 24.63 0.99
CA LYS A 173 7.22 25.79 0.14
C LYS A 173 7.32 27.09 0.92
N LYS A 174 6.57 27.23 2.00
CA LYS A 174 6.46 28.48 2.76
C LYS A 174 7.41 28.55 3.94
N VAL A 175 7.72 27.42 4.56
CA VAL A 175 8.57 27.32 5.74
C VAL A 175 9.95 26.81 5.33
N SER A 176 11.00 27.61 5.57
CA SER A 176 12.37 27.14 5.49
C SER A 176 12.78 26.58 6.85
N PHE A 177 13.00 25.28 6.91
CA PHE A 177 13.47 24.64 8.13
C PHE A 177 14.92 25.04 8.42
N ALA A 178 15.21 25.44 9.65
CA ALA A 178 16.53 25.94 10.05
C ALA A 178 17.63 24.87 10.04
N THR A 179 17.24 23.58 10.20
CA THR A 179 18.16 22.45 10.29
C THR A 179 18.01 21.55 9.06
N GLN A 180 19.14 21.16 8.45
CA GLN A 180 19.15 20.21 7.36
C GLN A 180 18.55 18.86 7.81
N GLY A 181 17.61 18.32 7.03
CA GLY A 181 16.93 17.05 7.29
C GLY A 181 15.64 17.17 8.09
N PHE A 182 15.32 18.32 8.66
CA PHE A 182 14.05 18.51 9.39
C PHE A 182 12.84 18.43 8.46
N ASP A 183 12.97 18.83 7.23
CA ASP A 183 12.02 18.66 6.15
C ASP A 183 11.68 17.18 5.91
N THR A 184 12.68 16.29 5.94
CA THR A 184 12.47 14.84 5.80
C THR A 184 11.72 14.25 7.01
N ILE A 185 12.07 14.67 8.24
CA ILE A 185 11.36 14.26 9.47
C ILE A 185 9.92 14.76 9.45
N PHE A 186 9.69 15.98 8.98
CA PHE A 186 8.34 16.53 8.82
C PHE A 186 7.50 15.69 7.86
N VAL A 187 8.06 15.35 6.68
CA VAL A 187 7.36 14.46 5.72
C VAL A 187 7.10 13.08 6.33
N PHE A 188 8.06 12.51 7.08
CA PHE A 188 7.88 11.25 7.79
C PHE A 188 6.67 11.30 8.74
N ALA A 189 6.55 12.36 9.55
CA ALA A 189 5.40 12.55 10.44
C ALA A 189 4.08 12.69 9.64
N MET A 190 4.11 13.44 8.53
CA MET A 190 2.93 13.60 7.68
C MET A 190 2.49 12.30 6.99
N VAL A 191 3.42 11.39 6.67
CA VAL A 191 3.11 10.04 6.16
C VAL A 191 2.31 9.24 7.19
N LEU A 192 2.73 9.26 8.45
CA LEU A 192 2.01 8.58 9.53
C LEU A 192 0.61 9.18 9.75
N LEU A 193 0.49 10.50 9.72
CA LEU A 193 -0.82 11.18 9.82
C LEU A 193 -1.72 10.87 8.62
N ALA A 194 -1.16 10.82 7.41
CA ALA A 194 -1.89 10.47 6.19
C ALA A 194 -2.43 9.04 6.21
N TYR A 195 -1.83 8.14 7.00
CA TYR A 195 -2.37 6.80 7.27
C TYR A 195 -3.41 6.83 8.41
N ALA A 196 -3.07 7.43 9.54
CA ALA A 196 -3.87 7.35 10.75
C ALA A 196 -5.23 8.03 10.62
N VAL A 197 -5.26 9.25 10.05
CA VAL A 197 -6.50 10.03 9.96
C VAL A 197 -7.60 9.30 9.18
N PRO A 198 -7.38 8.81 7.94
CA PRO A 198 -8.44 8.09 7.24
C PRO A 198 -8.79 6.75 7.91
N SER A 199 -7.83 6.06 8.52
CA SER A 199 -8.09 4.79 9.21
C SER A 199 -9.07 4.96 10.37
N GLU A 200 -9.00 6.07 11.13
CA GLU A 200 -9.91 6.37 12.23
C GLU A 200 -11.35 6.69 11.76
N ILE A 201 -11.52 7.22 10.56
CA ILE A 201 -12.85 7.57 10.01
C ILE A 201 -13.42 6.51 9.06
N GLY A 202 -12.82 5.31 9.03
CA GLY A 202 -13.26 4.21 8.17
C GLY A 202 -12.80 4.30 6.71
N GLY A 203 -11.80 5.14 6.42
CA GLY A 203 -11.13 5.24 5.12
C GLY A 203 -9.95 4.28 5.00
N ASN A 204 -9.46 4.08 3.77
CA ASN A 204 -8.27 3.26 3.53
C ASN A 204 -7.00 4.10 3.70
N GLY A 205 -6.27 3.85 4.81
CA GLY A 205 -5.02 4.55 5.13
C GLY A 205 -3.91 4.30 4.11
N TYR A 206 -3.80 3.09 3.57
CA TYR A 206 -2.78 2.75 2.57
C TYR A 206 -3.02 3.48 1.25
N LEU A 207 -4.28 3.57 0.81
CA LEU A 207 -4.66 4.35 -0.37
C LEU A 207 -4.31 5.83 -0.18
N SER A 208 -4.60 6.37 1.01
CA SER A 208 -4.28 7.75 1.36
C SER A 208 -2.79 8.03 1.25
N VAL A 209 -1.96 7.19 1.86
CA VAL A 209 -0.50 7.31 1.85
C VAL A 209 0.07 7.18 0.43
N TYR A 210 -0.46 6.27 -0.37
CA TYR A 210 -0.04 6.11 -1.76
C TYR A 210 -0.35 7.35 -2.61
N ILE A 211 -1.58 7.89 -2.52
CA ILE A 211 -1.98 9.13 -3.21
C ILE A 211 -1.14 10.32 -2.70
N PHE A 212 -0.93 10.41 -1.38
CA PHE A 212 -0.05 11.41 -0.78
C PHE A 212 1.35 11.34 -1.40
N GLY A 213 1.92 10.15 -1.51
CA GLY A 213 3.22 9.92 -2.14
C GLY A 213 3.24 10.39 -3.60
N ILE A 214 2.27 9.98 -4.42
CA ILE A 214 2.19 10.38 -5.84
C ILE A 214 2.15 11.89 -5.98
N ILE A 215 1.29 12.57 -5.24
CA ILE A 215 1.13 14.03 -5.38
C ILE A 215 2.39 14.75 -4.90
N LEU A 216 2.89 14.44 -3.70
CA LEU A 216 4.07 15.07 -3.13
C LEU A 216 5.33 14.79 -3.98
N GLY A 217 5.44 13.56 -4.50
CA GLY A 217 6.55 13.14 -5.36
C GLY A 217 6.60 13.86 -6.71
N ASN A 218 5.48 14.39 -7.19
CA ASN A 218 5.42 15.17 -8.44
C ASN A 218 5.44 16.69 -8.22
N MET A 219 5.46 17.15 -6.96
CA MET A 219 5.69 18.56 -6.63
C MET A 219 7.16 18.93 -6.73
N GLU A 220 7.43 20.20 -7.04
CA GLU A 220 8.76 20.80 -6.91
C GLU A 220 9.01 21.10 -5.44
N LEU A 221 9.89 20.32 -4.82
CA LEU A 221 10.27 20.43 -3.42
C LEU A 221 11.74 20.81 -3.29
N ASN A 222 12.05 21.71 -2.36
CA ASN A 222 13.40 21.97 -1.94
C ASN A 222 13.96 20.70 -1.26
N HIS A 223 15.23 20.38 -1.48
CA HIS A 223 15.93 19.23 -0.87
C HIS A 223 15.30 17.84 -1.16
N LYS A 224 14.67 17.66 -2.33
CA LYS A 224 14.03 16.39 -2.71
C LYS A 224 15.00 15.20 -2.71
N LYS A 225 16.28 15.39 -3.11
CA LYS A 225 17.27 14.29 -3.18
C LYS A 225 17.56 13.64 -1.83
N PRO A 226 17.85 14.39 -0.74
CA PRO A 226 18.00 13.81 0.60
C PRO A 226 16.77 13.00 1.05
N MET A 227 15.58 13.51 0.76
CA MET A 227 14.32 12.82 1.07
C MET A 227 14.18 11.48 0.34
N VAL A 228 14.46 11.45 -0.98
CA VAL A 228 14.47 10.22 -1.77
C VAL A 228 15.42 9.21 -1.16
N ASN A 229 16.66 9.60 -0.84
CA ASN A 229 17.65 8.69 -0.27
C ASN A 229 17.23 8.15 1.11
N PHE A 230 16.62 8.99 1.94
CA PHE A 230 16.13 8.57 3.26
C PHE A 230 15.01 7.53 3.13
N PHE A 231 13.98 7.83 2.33
CA PHE A 231 12.84 6.91 2.16
C PHE A 231 13.22 5.65 1.38
N ASP A 232 14.20 5.71 0.48
CA ASP A 232 14.75 4.52 -0.19
C ASP A 232 15.40 3.57 0.83
N GLY A 233 16.27 4.10 1.69
CA GLY A 233 16.90 3.32 2.75
C GLY A 233 15.90 2.79 3.78
N LEU A 234 14.94 3.61 4.19
CA LEU A 234 13.87 3.23 5.11
C LEU A 234 13.01 2.10 4.52
N THR A 235 12.63 2.22 3.25
CA THR A 235 11.83 1.18 2.56
C THR A 235 12.60 -0.12 2.45
N GLY A 236 13.90 -0.07 2.13
CA GLY A 236 14.75 -1.26 2.13
C GLY A 236 14.82 -1.94 3.49
N LEU A 237 14.93 -1.17 4.57
CA LEU A 237 14.88 -1.69 5.94
C LEU A 237 13.52 -2.33 6.26
N MET A 238 12.42 -1.69 5.87
CA MET A 238 11.07 -2.21 6.08
C MET A 238 10.83 -3.52 5.31
N GLN A 239 11.32 -3.63 4.07
CA GLN A 239 11.27 -4.88 3.30
C GLN A 239 12.03 -6.01 3.98
N MET A 240 13.23 -5.72 4.52
CA MET A 240 13.99 -6.72 5.28
C MET A 240 13.21 -7.16 6.52
N LEU A 241 12.61 -6.24 7.28
CA LEU A 241 11.81 -6.58 8.46
C LEU A 241 10.63 -7.49 8.11
N LEU A 242 9.88 -7.17 7.03
CA LEU A 242 8.77 -8.01 6.56
C LEU A 242 9.23 -9.41 6.16
N PHE A 243 10.42 -9.52 5.57
CA PHE A 243 10.94 -10.81 5.14
C PHE A 243 11.40 -11.71 6.31
N PHE A 244 11.76 -11.12 7.46
CA PHE A 244 12.18 -11.86 8.66
C PHE A 244 11.03 -12.16 9.63
N LEU A 245 9.87 -11.54 9.48
CA LEU A 245 8.65 -11.85 10.24
C LEU A 245 7.93 -13.07 9.67
#